data_51194b84904715a42734c3d2d455fcd6
#
_entry.id   51194b84904715a42734c3d2d455fcd6
#
_cell.length_a   1.000
_cell.length_b   1.000
_cell.length_c   1.000
_cell.angle_alpha   90.00
_cell.angle_beta   90.00
_cell.angle_gamma   90.00
#
_symmetry.space_group_name_H-M   'P 1'
#
loop_
_entity.id
_entity.type
_entity.pdbx_description
1 polymer ?
#
loop_
_entity_poly.entity_id
_entity_poly.type
_entity_poly.pdbx_seq_one_letter_code
_entity_poly.pdbx_strand_id
1 'polypeptide(L)'
;MEKSCTIRDFNAQKYHHTVNLDDLNHPWVMMLNHITDNATILDVGCACGDFGVVLKNLKNAEIYGLEYNEKSAQIALSTGAYKEVTPFDLDNIKENDFPQYTSKFDFILCGDILEHLRDPKFVLNILKGWLKQGGFILASIPNVGHMHVKSNLLLNNFTYTSAGLLDETHIHLFTYKSIAIETSSVHLKIDDCDFTMVDKFAWTPSNPYPLLPYEILKFLFKDYHSYVCQYVVKMSVSSENQDSLLQNNLDKLNINELTAPFYILNYRNELLQELFLSDL
;
A
#
# COMPACT_ATOMS: atom_id res chain seq x y z
N MET A 1 25.60 -4.36 -28.59
CA MET A 1 24.40 -4.81 -27.87
C MET A 1 23.98 -3.68 -26.97
N GLU A 2 23.06 -2.86 -27.45
CA GLU A 2 22.47 -1.76 -26.69
C GLU A 2 21.58 -2.37 -25.60
N LYS A 3 21.88 -2.06 -24.35
CA LYS A 3 20.97 -2.36 -23.24
C LYS A 3 19.72 -1.53 -23.44
N SER A 4 18.58 -2.19 -23.71
CA SER A 4 17.27 -1.56 -23.71
C SER A 4 17.10 -0.84 -22.36
N CYS A 5 17.03 0.48 -22.42
CA CYS A 5 16.65 1.32 -21.29
C CYS A 5 15.25 0.91 -20.89
N THR A 6 15.13 0.20 -19.79
CA THR A 6 13.83 -0.10 -19.18
C THR A 6 13.31 1.16 -18.48
N ILE A 7 12.02 1.40 -18.55
CA ILE A 7 11.22 2.57 -18.10
C ILE A 7 11.40 2.92 -16.60
N ARG A 8 12.41 2.41 -15.91
CA ARG A 8 12.66 2.53 -14.47
C ARG A 8 13.78 3.50 -14.09
N ASP A 9 14.01 4.58 -14.86
CA ASP A 9 14.84 5.70 -14.36
C ASP A 9 14.01 6.54 -13.36
N PHE A 10 13.90 6.01 -12.15
CA PHE A 10 13.27 6.73 -11.04
C PHE A 10 14.09 7.97 -10.70
N ASN A 11 13.48 9.14 -10.85
CA ASN A 11 14.07 10.37 -10.36
C ASN A 11 14.00 10.35 -8.82
N ALA A 12 15.15 10.24 -8.13
CA ALA A 12 15.24 10.16 -6.67
C ALA A 12 14.48 11.29 -5.95
N GLN A 13 14.36 12.48 -6.57
CA GLN A 13 13.62 13.61 -6.03
C GLN A 13 12.08 13.41 -6.03
N LYS A 14 11.54 12.50 -6.85
CA LYS A 14 10.08 12.22 -6.90
C LYS A 14 9.56 11.63 -5.58
N TYR A 15 10.42 10.99 -4.79
CA TYR A 15 10.06 10.22 -3.59
C TYR A 15 10.54 10.85 -2.28
N HIS A 16 10.87 12.15 -2.28
CA HIS A 16 11.06 12.93 -1.06
C HIS A 16 9.70 13.43 -0.56
N HIS A 17 9.29 12.94 0.60
CA HIS A 17 7.99 13.31 1.19
C HIS A 17 8.16 13.81 2.62
N THR A 18 7.60 14.99 2.91
CA THR A 18 7.44 15.43 4.29
C THR A 18 6.20 14.78 4.87
N VAL A 19 6.35 13.97 5.92
CA VAL A 19 5.22 13.32 6.59
C VAL A 19 4.54 14.33 7.50
N ASN A 20 3.29 14.67 7.22
CA ASN A 20 2.44 15.36 8.18
C ASN A 20 1.85 14.32 9.15
N LEU A 21 2.31 14.29 10.39
CA LEU A 21 1.86 13.34 11.41
C LEU A 21 0.42 13.59 11.89
N ASP A 22 -0.12 14.77 11.63
CA ASP A 22 -1.52 15.10 11.94
C ASP A 22 -2.48 14.60 10.84
N ASP A 23 -1.95 14.17 9.70
CA ASP A 23 -2.74 13.58 8.62
C ASP A 23 -3.04 12.11 8.90
N LEU A 24 -4.14 11.85 9.60
CA LEU A 24 -4.60 10.49 9.91
C LEU A 24 -5.00 9.68 8.67
N ASN A 25 -5.12 10.31 7.50
CA ASN A 25 -5.42 9.67 6.22
C ASN A 25 -4.14 9.28 5.43
N HIS A 26 -2.97 9.41 6.03
CA HIS A 26 -1.70 9.07 5.42
C HIS A 26 -1.28 7.63 5.74
N PRO A 27 -0.90 6.77 4.75
CA PRO A 27 -0.59 5.36 4.99
C PRO A 27 0.56 5.15 5.98
N TRP A 28 1.58 6.01 5.97
CA TRP A 28 2.70 5.92 6.92
C TRP A 28 2.28 6.24 8.36
N VAL A 29 1.32 7.15 8.56
CA VAL A 29 0.77 7.44 9.89
C VAL A 29 -0.02 6.24 10.41
N MET A 30 -0.79 5.58 9.54
CA MET A 30 -1.48 4.34 9.87
C MET A 30 -0.49 3.22 10.24
N MET A 31 0.55 3.00 9.42
CA MET A 31 1.60 2.01 9.73
C MET A 31 2.30 2.32 11.04
N LEU A 32 2.64 3.60 11.30
CA LEU A 32 3.32 4.05 12.53
C LEU A 32 2.54 3.66 13.80
N ASN A 33 1.20 3.67 13.75
CA ASN A 33 0.34 3.30 14.87
C ASN A 33 0.44 1.81 15.25
N HIS A 34 0.83 0.95 14.31
CA HIS A 34 1.04 -0.49 14.55
C HIS A 34 2.43 -0.83 15.07
N ILE A 35 3.39 0.09 14.95
CA ILE A 35 4.81 -0.17 15.28
C ILE A 35 5.07 0.12 16.76
N THR A 36 5.69 -0.86 17.42
CA THR A 36 6.12 -0.73 18.82
C THR A 36 7.46 0.00 18.95
N ASP A 37 7.71 0.60 20.10
CA ASP A 37 8.99 1.25 20.39
C ASP A 37 10.15 0.24 20.42
N ASN A 38 11.33 0.69 20.02
CA ASN A 38 12.58 -0.08 19.96
C ASN A 38 12.51 -1.32 19.04
N ALA A 39 11.60 -1.36 18.08
CA ALA A 39 11.47 -2.43 17.13
C ALA A 39 12.67 -2.51 16.16
N THR A 40 13.01 -3.71 15.70
CA THR A 40 13.91 -3.94 14.57
C THR A 40 13.07 -4.01 13.31
N ILE A 41 13.30 -3.11 12.37
CA ILE A 41 12.46 -2.88 11.20
C ILE A 41 13.26 -3.07 9.91
N LEU A 42 12.66 -3.73 8.93
CA LEU A 42 13.10 -3.68 7.54
C LEU A 42 12.13 -2.78 6.74
N ASP A 43 12.66 -1.73 6.15
CA ASP A 43 11.94 -0.82 5.26
C ASP A 43 12.26 -1.19 3.81
N VAL A 44 11.29 -1.84 3.15
CA VAL A 44 11.43 -2.36 1.79
C VAL A 44 10.98 -1.30 0.80
N GLY A 45 11.89 -0.86 -0.08
CA GLY A 45 11.67 0.29 -0.94
C GLY A 45 11.74 1.61 -0.17
N CYS A 46 12.75 1.74 0.68
CA CYS A 46 12.85 2.87 1.61
C CYS A 46 13.07 4.24 0.95
N ALA A 47 13.20 4.33 -0.37
CA ALA A 47 13.43 5.54 -1.14
C ALA A 47 14.55 6.41 -0.54
N CYS A 48 14.28 7.71 -0.28
CA CYS A 48 15.23 8.62 0.34
C CYS A 48 15.27 8.55 1.88
N GLY A 49 14.48 7.64 2.49
CA GLY A 49 14.52 7.35 3.92
C GLY A 49 13.66 8.26 4.79
N ASP A 50 12.74 9.01 4.23
CA ASP A 50 11.92 9.97 4.98
C ASP A 50 11.09 9.29 6.09
N PHE A 51 10.49 8.13 5.79
CA PHE A 51 9.73 7.37 6.79
C PHE A 51 10.66 6.79 7.88
N GLY A 52 11.86 6.33 7.51
CA GLY A 52 12.86 5.86 8.47
C GLY A 52 13.25 6.93 9.49
N VAL A 53 13.35 8.21 9.07
CA VAL A 53 13.60 9.33 10.01
C VAL A 53 12.47 9.46 11.02
N VAL A 54 11.22 9.35 10.59
CA VAL A 54 10.05 9.38 11.49
C VAL A 54 10.09 8.21 12.48
N LEU A 55 10.34 6.99 11.99
CA LEU A 55 10.43 5.79 12.81
C LEU A 55 11.56 5.87 13.84
N LYS A 56 12.72 6.39 13.41
CA LYS A 56 13.85 6.59 14.34
C LYS A 56 13.52 7.56 15.45
N ASN A 57 12.91 8.69 15.10
CA ASN A 57 12.62 9.76 16.07
C ASN A 57 11.47 9.40 17.02
N LEU A 58 10.41 8.77 16.54
CA LEU A 58 9.20 8.53 17.32
C LEU A 58 9.17 7.15 18.00
N LYS A 59 9.84 6.15 17.42
CA LYS A 59 9.81 4.77 17.91
C LYS A 59 11.17 4.28 18.40
N ASN A 60 12.23 5.07 18.26
CA ASN A 60 13.62 4.65 18.55
C ASN A 60 13.98 3.32 17.88
N ALA A 61 13.44 3.08 16.67
CA ALA A 61 13.61 1.83 15.94
C ALA A 61 15.05 1.61 15.48
N GLU A 62 15.47 0.33 15.35
CA GLU A 62 16.65 -0.09 14.61
C GLU A 62 16.20 -0.44 13.18
N ILE A 63 16.61 0.35 12.19
CA ILE A 63 16.04 0.30 10.84
C ILE A 63 17.09 -0.17 9.84
N TYR A 64 16.69 -1.12 8.99
CA TYR A 64 17.41 -1.60 7.82
C TYR A 64 16.60 -1.23 6.58
N GLY A 65 17.25 -0.91 5.47
CA GLY A 65 16.59 -0.55 4.21
C GLY A 65 17.00 -1.46 3.05
N LEU A 66 16.05 -1.77 2.18
CA LEU A 66 16.30 -2.27 0.82
C LEU A 66 15.76 -1.22 -0.15
N GLU A 67 16.57 -0.80 -1.12
CA GLU A 67 16.16 0.21 -2.09
C GLU A 67 16.75 -0.09 -3.47
N TYR A 68 15.92 -0.02 -4.52
CA TYR A 68 16.36 -0.31 -5.89
C TYR A 68 17.38 0.72 -6.41
N ASN A 69 17.14 2.01 -6.14
CA ASN A 69 17.94 3.10 -6.67
C ASN A 69 19.12 3.38 -5.73
N GLU A 70 20.36 3.20 -6.23
CA GLU A 70 21.59 3.40 -5.43
C GLU A 70 21.72 4.82 -4.85
N LYS A 71 21.27 5.86 -5.59
CA LYS A 71 21.34 7.25 -5.11
C LYS A 71 20.36 7.48 -3.97
N SER A 72 19.13 6.97 -4.10
CA SER A 72 18.14 7.03 -3.04
C SER A 72 18.61 6.27 -1.81
N ALA A 73 19.17 5.08 -1.97
CA ALA A 73 19.76 4.30 -0.88
C ALA A 73 20.87 5.06 -0.14
N GLN A 74 21.76 5.76 -0.87
CA GLN A 74 22.81 6.59 -0.28
C GLN A 74 22.22 7.79 0.50
N ILE A 75 21.18 8.43 -0.03
CA ILE A 75 20.46 9.51 0.66
C ILE A 75 19.83 8.97 1.94
N ALA A 76 19.09 7.86 1.87
CA ALA A 76 18.48 7.23 3.05
C ALA A 76 19.51 6.91 4.13
N LEU A 77 20.64 6.31 3.77
CA LEU A 77 21.73 6.03 4.71
C LEU A 77 22.30 7.32 5.32
N SER A 78 22.44 8.40 4.53
CA SER A 78 22.99 9.68 4.98
C SER A 78 22.10 10.41 5.99
N THR A 79 20.81 10.04 6.10
CA THR A 79 19.91 10.58 7.13
C THR A 79 20.33 10.22 8.55
N GLY A 80 21.13 9.15 8.73
CA GLY A 80 21.52 8.60 10.03
C GLY A 80 20.39 7.83 10.74
N ALA A 81 19.22 7.67 10.12
CA ALA A 81 18.11 6.90 10.67
C ALA A 81 18.31 5.39 10.50
N TYR A 82 18.91 4.98 9.39
CA TYR A 82 19.13 3.58 9.04
C TYR A 82 20.47 3.09 9.54
N LYS A 83 20.50 1.88 10.06
CA LYS A 83 21.74 1.16 10.40
C LYS A 83 22.46 0.67 9.16
N GLU A 84 21.69 0.27 8.16
CA GLU A 84 22.17 -0.21 6.87
C GLU A 84 21.08 0.04 5.82
N VAL A 85 21.49 0.43 4.61
CA VAL A 85 20.63 0.46 3.42
C VAL A 85 21.36 -0.26 2.31
N THR A 86 20.77 -1.33 1.81
CA THR A 86 21.35 -2.14 0.74
C THR A 86 20.66 -1.81 -0.59
N PRO A 87 21.38 -1.33 -1.60
CA PRO A 87 20.84 -1.21 -2.96
C PRO A 87 20.51 -2.60 -3.51
N PHE A 88 19.23 -2.85 -3.81
CA PHE A 88 18.80 -4.16 -4.25
C PHE A 88 17.50 -4.14 -5.06
N ASP A 89 17.48 -4.89 -6.17
CA ASP A 89 16.28 -5.08 -6.99
C ASP A 89 15.51 -6.32 -6.52
N LEU A 90 14.37 -6.10 -5.88
CA LEU A 90 13.51 -7.18 -5.36
C LEU A 90 12.98 -8.13 -6.43
N ASP A 91 12.86 -7.72 -7.68
CA ASP A 91 12.48 -8.61 -8.77
C ASP A 91 13.56 -9.67 -9.09
N ASN A 92 14.77 -9.49 -8.57
CA ASN A 92 15.89 -10.42 -8.71
C ASN A 92 16.18 -11.22 -7.43
N ILE A 93 15.34 -11.08 -6.38
CA ILE A 93 15.54 -11.75 -5.10
C ILE A 93 15.46 -13.28 -5.22
N LYS A 94 16.27 -13.98 -4.44
CA LYS A 94 16.30 -15.45 -4.34
C LYS A 94 16.13 -15.89 -2.89
N GLU A 95 15.67 -17.11 -2.68
CA GLU A 95 15.40 -17.67 -1.33
C GLU A 95 16.57 -17.57 -0.36
N ASN A 96 17.81 -17.67 -0.87
CA ASN A 96 19.02 -17.65 -0.03
C ASN A 96 19.71 -16.30 0.02
N ASP A 97 19.12 -15.26 -0.57
CA ASP A 97 19.64 -13.90 -0.43
C ASP A 97 19.35 -13.42 1.00
N PHE A 98 20.28 -12.65 1.55
CA PHE A 98 20.20 -12.09 2.90
C PHE A 98 19.96 -13.12 4.03
N PRO A 99 20.78 -14.19 4.16
CA PRO A 99 20.62 -15.19 5.22
C PRO A 99 20.69 -14.60 6.63
N GLN A 100 21.37 -13.43 6.78
CA GLN A 100 21.46 -12.66 8.02
C GLN A 100 20.12 -11.99 8.42
N TYR A 101 19.10 -12.00 7.55
CA TYR A 101 17.77 -11.45 7.82
C TYR A 101 16.79 -12.49 8.36
N THR A 102 17.12 -13.77 8.31
CA THR A 102 16.26 -14.86 8.83
C THR A 102 15.86 -14.60 10.28
N SER A 103 14.55 -14.55 10.54
CA SER A 103 13.95 -14.32 11.88
C SER A 103 14.50 -13.08 12.61
N LYS A 104 14.74 -11.99 11.89
CA LYS A 104 15.43 -10.80 12.41
C LYS A 104 14.49 -9.65 12.75
N PHE A 105 13.40 -9.48 12.02
CA PHE A 105 12.61 -8.26 12.07
C PHE A 105 11.34 -8.43 12.88
N ASP A 106 11.02 -7.42 13.71
CA ASP A 106 9.73 -7.30 14.38
C ASP A 106 8.67 -6.81 13.39
N PHE A 107 9.09 -5.90 12.48
CA PHE A 107 8.24 -5.39 11.40
C PHE A 107 9.00 -5.34 10.08
N ILE A 108 8.29 -5.67 8.99
CA ILE A 108 8.74 -5.43 7.62
C ILE A 108 7.72 -4.50 6.97
N LEU A 109 8.20 -3.39 6.41
CA LEU A 109 7.35 -2.37 5.79
C LEU A 109 7.44 -2.51 4.27
N CYS A 110 6.28 -2.52 3.61
CA CYS A 110 6.11 -2.54 2.16
C CYS A 110 5.16 -1.40 1.77
N GLY A 111 5.64 -0.16 1.86
CA GLY A 111 4.84 1.03 1.53
C GLY A 111 4.83 1.27 0.02
N ASP A 112 3.72 0.98 -0.65
CA ASP A 112 3.55 1.14 -2.10
C ASP A 112 4.66 0.43 -2.91
N ILE A 113 4.86 -0.86 -2.63
CA ILE A 113 5.90 -1.70 -3.23
C ILE A 113 5.33 -2.87 -4.01
N LEU A 114 4.28 -3.53 -3.48
CA LEU A 114 3.79 -4.80 -4.02
C LEU A 114 3.24 -4.65 -5.44
N GLU A 115 2.64 -3.51 -5.75
CA GLU A 115 2.10 -3.18 -7.08
C GLU A 115 3.17 -2.99 -8.16
N HIS A 116 4.42 -2.76 -7.75
CA HIS A 116 5.55 -2.56 -8.65
C HIS A 116 6.35 -3.84 -8.94
N LEU A 117 6.14 -4.90 -8.15
CA LEU A 117 6.89 -6.15 -8.27
C LEU A 117 6.31 -7.06 -9.35
N ARG A 118 7.17 -7.82 -10.05
CA ARG A 118 6.74 -8.82 -11.05
C ARG A 118 6.08 -10.04 -10.40
N ASP A 119 6.57 -10.45 -9.24
CA ASP A 119 6.00 -11.55 -8.46
C ASP A 119 5.92 -11.17 -6.98
N PRO A 120 4.88 -10.40 -6.58
CA PRO A 120 4.70 -9.98 -5.20
C PRO A 120 4.52 -11.16 -4.23
N LYS A 121 3.94 -12.30 -4.69
CA LYS A 121 3.80 -13.51 -3.86
C LYS A 121 5.15 -14.09 -3.49
N PHE A 122 6.04 -14.23 -4.47
CA PHE A 122 7.36 -14.77 -4.24
C PHE A 122 8.15 -13.89 -3.26
N VAL A 123 8.09 -12.57 -3.43
CA VAL A 123 8.72 -11.63 -2.51
C VAL A 123 8.12 -11.73 -1.11
N LEU A 124 6.80 -11.71 -0.96
CA LEU A 124 6.13 -11.88 0.34
C LEU A 124 6.50 -13.22 1.01
N ASN A 125 6.64 -14.29 0.22
CA ASN A 125 7.05 -15.61 0.74
C ASN A 125 8.48 -15.60 1.31
N ILE A 126 9.40 -14.80 0.74
CA ILE A 126 10.74 -14.59 1.28
C ILE A 126 10.67 -13.70 2.53
N LEU A 127 10.01 -12.54 2.44
CA LEU A 127 9.93 -11.57 3.52
C LEU A 127 9.37 -12.17 4.82
N LYS A 128 8.34 -13.03 4.74
CA LYS A 128 7.80 -13.69 5.94
C LYS A 128 8.83 -14.56 6.68
N GLY A 129 9.83 -15.12 5.97
CA GLY A 129 10.93 -15.88 6.58
C GLY A 129 11.91 -15.01 7.36
N TRP A 130 11.87 -13.70 7.14
CA TRP A 130 12.72 -12.74 7.83
C TRP A 130 12.06 -12.16 9.09
N LEU A 131 10.77 -12.41 9.29
CA LEU A 131 10.07 -12.02 10.51
C LEU A 131 10.53 -12.86 11.70
N LYS A 132 10.68 -12.21 12.84
CA LYS A 132 10.69 -12.90 14.13
C LYS A 132 9.37 -13.64 14.36
N GLN A 133 9.38 -14.59 15.28
CA GLN A 133 8.13 -15.17 15.76
C GLN A 133 7.24 -14.06 16.37
N GLY A 134 6.01 -13.91 15.87
CA GLY A 134 5.10 -12.86 16.26
C GLY A 134 5.36 -11.49 15.61
N GLY A 135 6.28 -11.44 14.62
CA GLY A 135 6.49 -10.24 13.81
C GLY A 135 5.43 -10.05 12.72
N PHE A 136 5.40 -8.87 12.11
CA PHE A 136 4.37 -8.47 11.16
C PHE A 136 4.95 -7.83 9.89
N ILE A 137 4.28 -8.07 8.76
CA ILE A 137 4.43 -7.24 7.56
C ILE A 137 3.36 -6.16 7.59
N LEU A 138 3.74 -4.90 7.37
CA LEU A 138 2.83 -3.78 7.15
C LEU A 138 2.96 -3.34 5.70
N ALA A 139 1.85 -3.31 4.96
CA ALA A 139 1.87 -2.90 3.55
C ALA A 139 0.78 -1.88 3.25
N SER A 140 1.09 -0.82 2.50
CA SER A 140 0.10 -0.02 1.80
C SER A 140 -0.03 -0.51 0.36
N ILE A 141 -1.27 -0.63 -0.13
CA ILE A 141 -1.57 -1.23 -1.43
C ILE A 141 -2.68 -0.42 -2.09
N PRO A 142 -2.43 0.20 -3.27
CA PRO A 142 -3.43 0.95 -4.01
C PRO A 142 -4.62 0.09 -4.45
N ASN A 143 -5.82 0.66 -4.38
CA ASN A 143 -7.07 -0.01 -4.73
C ASN A 143 -7.60 0.42 -6.10
N VAL A 144 -7.41 -0.41 -7.12
CA VAL A 144 -8.01 -0.18 -8.44
C VAL A 144 -9.55 -0.28 -8.43
N GLY A 145 -10.12 -0.87 -7.37
CA GLY A 145 -11.57 -0.91 -7.13
C GLY A 145 -12.18 0.42 -6.67
N HIS A 146 -11.39 1.50 -6.60
CA HIS A 146 -11.88 2.84 -6.27
C HIS A 146 -12.88 3.35 -7.31
N MET A 147 -13.90 4.13 -6.86
CA MET A 147 -14.99 4.60 -7.72
C MET A 147 -14.51 5.40 -8.94
N HIS A 148 -13.42 6.16 -8.80
CA HIS A 148 -12.86 6.92 -9.91
C HIS A 148 -12.41 6.01 -11.05
N VAL A 149 -11.71 4.92 -10.74
CA VAL A 149 -11.24 3.94 -11.75
C VAL A 149 -12.43 3.22 -12.37
N LYS A 150 -13.39 2.75 -11.53
CA LYS A 150 -14.62 2.10 -12.01
C LYS A 150 -15.41 3.00 -12.94
N SER A 151 -15.58 4.27 -12.58
CA SER A 151 -16.33 5.26 -13.39
C SER A 151 -15.67 5.52 -14.73
N ASN A 152 -14.35 5.69 -14.74
CA ASN A 152 -13.61 5.87 -15.98
C ASN A 152 -13.70 4.64 -16.90
N LEU A 153 -13.58 3.43 -16.35
CA LEU A 153 -13.75 2.18 -17.11
C LEU A 153 -15.14 2.08 -17.74
N LEU A 154 -16.22 2.47 -17.03
CA LEU A 154 -17.57 2.49 -17.57
C LEU A 154 -17.73 3.48 -18.72
N LEU A 155 -16.90 4.53 -18.76
CA LEU A 155 -16.82 5.50 -19.84
C LEU A 155 -15.80 5.11 -20.93
N ASN A 156 -15.34 3.86 -20.93
CA ASN A 156 -14.31 3.33 -21.83
C ASN A 156 -12.98 4.11 -21.78
N ASN A 157 -12.65 4.65 -20.60
CA ASN A 157 -11.41 5.36 -20.33
C ASN A 157 -10.56 4.60 -19.31
N PHE A 158 -9.36 4.13 -19.73
CA PHE A 158 -8.35 3.53 -18.87
C PHE A 158 -7.00 4.10 -19.27
N THR A 159 -6.64 5.21 -18.61
CA THR A 159 -5.41 5.93 -18.94
C THR A 159 -4.47 5.90 -17.74
N TYR A 160 -3.26 5.40 -17.96
CA TYR A 160 -2.20 5.49 -16.96
C TYR A 160 -1.77 6.94 -16.75
N THR A 161 -1.35 7.24 -15.54
CA THR A 161 -0.92 8.57 -15.08
C THR A 161 0.50 8.49 -14.52
N SER A 162 1.14 9.63 -14.33
CA SER A 162 2.49 9.70 -13.75
C SER A 162 2.52 9.48 -12.22
N ALA A 163 1.35 9.38 -11.58
CA ALA A 163 1.22 9.13 -10.15
C ALA A 163 -0.20 8.64 -9.82
N GLY A 164 -0.38 8.01 -8.65
CA GLY A 164 -1.69 7.64 -8.11
C GLY A 164 -2.13 6.22 -8.43
N LEU A 165 -3.44 5.94 -8.35
CA LEU A 165 -3.98 4.57 -8.47
C LEU A 165 -3.62 3.89 -9.79
N LEU A 166 -3.53 4.65 -10.88
CA LEU A 166 -3.14 4.18 -12.21
C LEU A 166 -1.74 4.72 -12.60
N ASP A 167 -0.81 4.76 -11.64
CA ASP A 167 0.59 5.09 -11.96
C ASP A 167 1.11 4.12 -13.03
N GLU A 168 1.80 4.66 -14.05
CA GLU A 168 2.34 3.88 -15.17
C GLU A 168 3.36 2.81 -14.74
N THR A 169 3.88 2.90 -13.52
CA THR A 169 4.81 1.94 -12.94
C THR A 169 4.11 0.82 -12.16
N HIS A 170 2.78 0.91 -11.94
CA HIS A 170 1.99 -0.16 -11.33
C HIS A 170 1.75 -1.27 -12.34
N ILE A 171 2.41 -2.39 -12.16
CA ILE A 171 2.24 -3.58 -13.01
C ILE A 171 1.22 -4.57 -12.43
N HIS A 172 0.90 -4.46 -11.15
CA HIS A 172 -0.23 -5.15 -10.52
C HIS A 172 -1.26 -4.15 -10.03
N LEU A 173 -2.53 -4.42 -10.35
CA LEU A 173 -3.67 -3.60 -9.96
C LEU A 173 -4.51 -4.39 -8.96
N PHE A 174 -4.46 -3.99 -7.69
CA PHE A 174 -5.09 -4.71 -6.60
C PHE A 174 -6.50 -4.24 -6.28
N THR A 175 -7.33 -5.18 -5.86
CA THR A 175 -8.58 -4.96 -5.14
C THR A 175 -8.51 -5.70 -3.80
N TYR A 176 -9.44 -5.47 -2.87
CA TYR A 176 -9.45 -6.21 -1.62
C TYR A 176 -9.47 -7.73 -1.81
N LYS A 177 -10.17 -8.24 -2.85
CA LYS A 177 -10.22 -9.67 -3.15
C LYS A 177 -8.87 -10.22 -3.61
N SER A 178 -8.18 -9.51 -4.50
CA SER A 178 -6.87 -9.94 -4.96
C SER A 178 -5.83 -9.86 -3.85
N ILE A 179 -5.88 -8.87 -2.95
CA ILE A 179 -5.04 -8.79 -1.75
C ILE A 179 -5.26 -10.03 -0.87
N ALA A 180 -6.53 -10.39 -0.59
CA ALA A 180 -6.83 -11.58 0.21
C ALA A 180 -6.30 -12.87 -0.44
N ILE A 181 -6.44 -13.02 -1.76
CA ILE A 181 -5.94 -14.18 -2.51
C ILE A 181 -4.41 -14.25 -2.44
N GLU A 182 -3.72 -13.13 -2.73
CA GLU A 182 -2.26 -13.07 -2.71
C GLU A 182 -1.69 -13.44 -1.33
N THR A 183 -2.18 -12.79 -0.29
CA THR A 183 -1.71 -13.00 1.09
C THR A 183 -2.00 -14.41 1.58
N SER A 184 -3.19 -14.95 1.32
CA SER A 184 -3.55 -16.31 1.70
C SER A 184 -2.72 -17.36 0.99
N SER A 185 -2.37 -17.13 -0.29
CA SER A 185 -1.56 -18.06 -1.08
C SER A 185 -0.16 -18.31 -0.52
N VAL A 186 0.35 -17.36 0.26
CA VAL A 186 1.65 -17.42 0.94
C VAL A 186 1.54 -17.59 2.46
N HIS A 187 0.37 -18.00 2.96
CA HIS A 187 0.10 -18.17 4.39
C HIS A 187 0.36 -16.93 5.25
N LEU A 188 -0.02 -15.76 4.75
CA LEU A 188 -0.10 -14.52 5.51
C LEU A 188 -1.55 -14.23 5.89
N LYS A 189 -1.81 -14.09 7.19
CA LYS A 189 -3.07 -13.67 7.77
C LYS A 189 -3.12 -12.17 7.87
N ILE A 190 -4.21 -11.56 7.46
CA ILE A 190 -4.49 -10.14 7.70
C ILE A 190 -5.09 -9.99 9.09
N ASP A 191 -4.28 -9.46 10.02
CA ASP A 191 -4.68 -9.24 11.41
C ASP A 191 -5.43 -7.92 11.57
N ASP A 192 -5.04 -6.90 10.81
CA ASP A 192 -5.69 -5.59 10.82
C ASP A 192 -5.63 -4.91 9.46
N CYS A 193 -6.57 -3.98 9.22
CA CYS A 193 -6.65 -3.23 7.98
C CYS A 193 -7.20 -1.82 8.21
N ASP A 194 -6.37 -0.83 7.90
CA ASP A 194 -6.74 0.57 7.80
C ASP A 194 -6.95 0.97 6.33
N PHE A 195 -7.55 2.15 6.11
CA PHE A 195 -7.93 2.61 4.78
C PHE A 195 -7.59 4.08 4.60
N THR A 196 -6.93 4.41 3.50
CA THR A 196 -6.84 5.80 3.07
C THR A 196 -7.97 6.13 2.10
N MET A 197 -8.38 7.39 2.09
CA MET A 197 -9.36 7.93 1.14
C MET A 197 -8.77 9.13 0.43
N VAL A 198 -9.10 9.31 -0.82
CA VAL A 198 -8.73 10.55 -1.54
C VAL A 198 -9.74 11.64 -1.21
N ASP A 199 -9.26 12.86 -1.03
CA ASP A 199 -10.13 14.04 -1.03
C ASP A 199 -10.90 14.08 -2.36
N LYS A 200 -12.19 14.38 -2.27
CA LYS A 200 -13.28 14.18 -3.25
C LYS A 200 -12.93 14.46 -4.72
N PHE A 201 -11.93 15.28 -4.99
CA PHE A 201 -11.63 15.80 -6.32
C PHE A 201 -10.13 15.94 -6.63
N ALA A 202 -9.23 15.49 -5.75
CA ALA A 202 -7.79 15.73 -5.86
C ALA A 202 -7.13 15.08 -7.09
N TRP A 203 -7.81 14.14 -7.74
CA TRP A 203 -7.21 13.27 -8.78
C TRP A 203 -7.71 13.56 -10.20
N THR A 204 -8.53 14.59 -10.42
CA THR A 204 -9.20 14.72 -11.73
C THR A 204 -8.97 16.04 -12.42
N PRO A 205 -8.29 16.04 -13.58
CA PRO A 205 -8.53 17.04 -14.62
C PRO A 205 -9.95 16.93 -15.20
N SER A 206 -10.63 15.78 -15.04
CA SER A 206 -12.00 15.53 -15.49
C SER A 206 -12.73 14.63 -14.50
N ASN A 207 -13.65 15.21 -13.74
CA ASN A 207 -14.56 14.44 -12.90
C ASN A 207 -15.48 13.57 -13.79
N PRO A 208 -15.40 12.22 -13.76
CA PRO A 208 -16.20 11.37 -14.62
C PRO A 208 -17.66 11.22 -14.17
N TYR A 209 -17.99 11.60 -12.93
CA TYR A 209 -19.28 11.31 -12.32
C TYR A 209 -20.47 11.96 -13.04
N PRO A 210 -20.43 13.21 -13.48
CA PRO A 210 -21.55 13.83 -14.20
C PRO A 210 -21.89 13.15 -15.53
N LEU A 211 -20.98 12.32 -16.05
CA LEU A 211 -21.18 11.63 -17.33
C LEU A 211 -21.87 10.27 -17.17
N LEU A 212 -22.04 9.77 -15.94
CA LEU A 212 -22.67 8.49 -15.65
C LEU A 212 -24.13 8.65 -15.28
N PRO A 213 -25.02 7.72 -15.70
CA PRO A 213 -26.39 7.67 -15.25
C PRO A 213 -26.49 7.54 -13.72
N TYR A 214 -27.50 8.20 -13.12
CA TYR A 214 -27.74 8.20 -11.68
C TYR A 214 -27.76 6.78 -11.06
N GLU A 215 -28.42 5.81 -11.71
CA GLU A 215 -28.53 4.44 -11.20
C GLU A 215 -27.17 3.73 -11.14
N ILE A 216 -26.25 4.06 -12.04
CA ILE A 216 -24.86 3.55 -12.02
C ILE A 216 -24.09 4.14 -10.85
N LEU A 217 -24.19 5.45 -10.67
CA LEU A 217 -23.55 6.13 -9.53
C LEU A 217 -24.08 5.57 -8.19
N LYS A 218 -25.39 5.43 -8.07
CA LYS A 218 -26.03 4.85 -6.89
C LYS A 218 -25.55 3.42 -6.59
N PHE A 219 -25.32 2.61 -7.63
CA PHE A 219 -24.75 1.28 -7.48
C PHE A 219 -23.29 1.35 -6.99
N LEU A 220 -22.45 2.18 -7.60
CA LEU A 220 -21.06 2.35 -7.19
C LEU A 220 -20.93 2.85 -5.75
N PHE A 221 -21.81 3.77 -5.33
CA PHE A 221 -21.80 4.35 -4.00
C PHE A 221 -22.36 3.44 -2.90
N LYS A 222 -22.97 2.30 -3.24
CA LYS A 222 -23.33 1.26 -2.26
C LYS A 222 -22.13 0.40 -1.84
N ASP A 223 -21.10 0.33 -2.68
CA ASP A 223 -19.90 -0.45 -2.40
C ASP A 223 -18.89 0.41 -1.61
N TYR A 224 -18.70 0.11 -0.34
CA TYR A 224 -17.77 0.86 0.54
C TYR A 224 -16.32 0.80 0.06
N HIS A 225 -15.91 -0.27 -0.62
CA HIS A 225 -14.58 -0.35 -1.24
C HIS A 225 -14.35 0.69 -2.34
N SER A 226 -15.43 1.25 -2.89
CA SER A 226 -15.36 2.33 -3.87
C SER A 226 -14.79 3.63 -3.31
N TYR A 227 -14.77 3.81 -1.99
CA TYR A 227 -14.23 4.99 -1.31
C TYR A 227 -12.77 4.82 -0.88
N VAL A 228 -12.28 3.58 -0.84
CA VAL A 228 -10.92 3.26 -0.41
C VAL A 228 -9.93 3.55 -1.52
N CYS A 229 -8.93 4.40 -1.23
CA CYS A 229 -7.82 4.68 -2.12
C CYS A 229 -6.71 3.62 -1.98
N GLN A 230 -6.28 3.36 -0.75
CA GLN A 230 -5.29 2.36 -0.42
C GLN A 230 -5.75 1.54 0.79
N TYR A 231 -5.41 0.27 0.79
CA TYR A 231 -5.48 -0.58 1.98
C TYR A 231 -4.14 -0.54 2.69
N VAL A 232 -4.15 -0.33 4.00
CA VAL A 232 -2.98 -0.47 4.87
C VAL A 232 -3.19 -1.70 5.72
N VAL A 233 -2.50 -2.79 5.37
CA VAL A 233 -2.72 -4.11 5.98
C VAL A 233 -1.59 -4.48 6.91
N LYS A 234 -1.94 -5.04 8.07
CA LYS A 234 -1.04 -5.68 9.01
C LYS A 234 -1.20 -7.18 8.89
N MET A 235 -0.10 -7.89 8.63
CA MET A 235 -0.10 -9.31 8.31
C MET A 235 0.88 -10.08 9.18
N SER A 236 0.47 -11.26 9.64
CA SER A 236 1.33 -12.22 10.34
C SER A 236 1.37 -13.57 9.64
N VAL A 237 2.38 -14.38 9.96
CA VAL A 237 2.48 -15.74 9.44
C VAL A 237 1.42 -16.63 10.08
N SER A 238 0.65 -17.37 9.26
CA SER A 238 -0.40 -18.27 9.72
C SER A 238 -0.08 -19.73 9.40
N SER A 239 -0.52 -20.62 10.29
CA SER A 239 -0.53 -22.06 10.07
C SER A 239 -1.89 -22.60 9.63
N GLU A 240 -2.88 -21.73 9.42
CA GLU A 240 -4.21 -22.12 8.95
C GLU A 240 -4.14 -22.72 7.55
N ASN A 241 -5.12 -23.59 7.23
CA ASN A 241 -5.25 -24.06 5.85
C ASN A 241 -5.66 -22.89 4.94
N GLN A 242 -5.30 -22.99 3.66
CA GLN A 242 -5.40 -21.90 2.71
C GLN A 242 -6.84 -21.40 2.49
N ASP A 243 -7.82 -22.31 2.46
CA ASP A 243 -9.23 -21.92 2.22
C ASP A 243 -9.82 -21.16 3.41
N SER A 244 -9.55 -21.64 4.65
CA SER A 244 -9.96 -20.91 5.87
C SER A 244 -9.28 -19.54 5.96
N LEU A 245 -8.00 -19.49 5.63
CA LEU A 245 -7.22 -18.26 5.66
C LEU A 245 -7.73 -17.26 4.64
N LEU A 246 -8.07 -17.71 3.42
CA LEU A 246 -8.66 -16.86 2.40
C LEU A 246 -9.98 -16.25 2.88
N GLN A 247 -10.86 -17.08 3.49
CA GLN A 247 -12.14 -16.56 4.01
C GLN A 247 -11.90 -15.54 5.13
N ASN A 248 -11.01 -15.83 6.08
CA ASN A 248 -10.67 -14.92 7.16
C ASN A 248 -10.09 -13.60 6.65
N ASN A 249 -9.21 -13.64 5.64
CA ASN A 249 -8.64 -12.44 5.03
C ASN A 249 -9.69 -11.63 4.26
N LEU A 250 -10.62 -12.31 3.55
CA LEU A 250 -11.74 -11.64 2.88
C LEU A 250 -12.65 -10.95 3.90
N ASP A 251 -13.00 -11.63 5.00
CA ASP A 251 -13.85 -11.09 6.04
C ASP A 251 -13.20 -9.88 6.74
N LYS A 252 -11.89 -9.94 6.96
CA LYS A 252 -11.13 -8.83 7.56
C LYS A 252 -11.07 -7.60 6.68
N LEU A 253 -10.93 -7.79 5.36
CA LEU A 253 -10.90 -6.70 4.39
C LEU A 253 -12.29 -6.20 3.99
N ASN A 254 -13.35 -6.96 4.29
CA ASN A 254 -14.70 -6.62 3.85
C ASN A 254 -15.27 -5.44 4.65
N ILE A 255 -15.56 -4.34 3.96
CA ILE A 255 -16.18 -3.15 4.51
C ILE A 255 -17.68 -3.18 4.18
N ASN A 256 -18.52 -3.13 5.19
CA ASN A 256 -19.97 -3.02 5.05
C ASN A 256 -20.51 -1.92 5.98
N GLU A 257 -21.83 -1.70 5.98
CA GLU A 257 -22.45 -0.63 6.78
C GLU A 257 -22.17 -0.73 8.29
N LEU A 258 -21.97 -1.95 8.81
CA LEU A 258 -21.68 -2.18 10.24
C LEU A 258 -20.19 -2.02 10.57
N THR A 259 -19.30 -2.29 9.61
CA THR A 259 -17.85 -2.29 9.82
C THR A 259 -17.16 -1.07 9.21
N ALA A 260 -17.88 -0.29 8.38
CA ALA A 260 -17.31 0.90 7.76
C ALA A 260 -16.92 1.93 8.83
N PRO A 261 -15.67 2.40 8.81
CA PRO A 261 -15.25 3.48 9.71
C PRO A 261 -16.14 4.72 9.54
N PHE A 262 -16.35 5.45 10.65
CA PHE A 262 -17.22 6.65 10.67
C PHE A 262 -16.83 7.70 9.61
N TYR A 263 -15.54 7.86 9.32
CA TYR A 263 -15.06 8.78 8.30
C TYR A 263 -15.46 8.35 6.88
N ILE A 264 -15.52 7.05 6.55
CA ILE A 264 -16.05 6.56 5.26
C ILE A 264 -17.54 6.87 5.15
N LEU A 265 -18.32 6.66 6.23
CA LEU A 265 -19.74 6.96 6.24
C LEU A 265 -20.01 8.46 6.04
N ASN A 266 -19.23 9.33 6.70
CA ASN A 266 -19.34 10.77 6.53
C ASN A 266 -18.97 11.21 5.10
N TYR A 267 -17.85 10.74 4.58
CA TYR A 267 -17.40 11.04 3.22
C TYR A 267 -18.45 10.63 2.18
N ARG A 268 -19.01 9.42 2.31
CA ARG A 268 -20.10 8.94 1.46
C ARG A 268 -21.31 9.87 1.51
N ASN A 269 -21.74 10.26 2.71
CA ASN A 269 -22.91 11.11 2.89
C ASN A 269 -22.69 12.52 2.29
N GLU A 270 -21.53 13.11 2.49
CA GLU A 270 -21.17 14.39 1.90
C GLU A 270 -21.13 14.30 0.37
N LEU A 271 -20.53 13.25 -0.20
CA LEU A 271 -20.46 13.05 -1.64
C LEU A 271 -21.85 12.85 -2.27
N LEU A 272 -22.72 12.09 -1.60
CA LEU A 272 -24.11 11.92 -2.02
C LEU A 272 -24.88 13.26 -1.98
N GLN A 273 -24.67 14.10 -0.97
CA GLN A 273 -25.26 15.42 -0.89
C GLN A 273 -24.81 16.31 -2.04
N GLU A 274 -23.51 16.37 -2.32
CA GLU A 274 -22.97 17.22 -3.40
C GLU A 274 -23.45 16.81 -4.80
N LEU A 275 -23.53 15.49 -5.06
CA LEU A 275 -23.93 14.96 -6.36
C LEU A 275 -25.44 15.02 -6.63
N PHE A 276 -26.26 14.98 -5.57
CA PHE A 276 -27.71 14.82 -5.70
C PHE A 276 -28.52 16.01 -5.21
N LEU A 277 -27.92 16.97 -4.51
CA LEU A 277 -28.60 18.22 -4.12
C LEU A 277 -28.45 19.35 -5.16
N SER A 278 -27.58 19.19 -6.15
CA SER A 278 -27.48 20.14 -7.26
C SER A 278 -28.66 20.06 -8.25
N ASP A 279 -29.50 19.04 -8.13
CA ASP A 279 -30.67 18.80 -9.01
C ASP A 279 -32.01 19.07 -8.31
N LEU A 280 -32.03 19.66 -7.10
CA LEU A 280 -33.20 20.19 -6.40
C LEU A 280 -33.18 21.72 -6.34
#